data_cf6c576fd82bd1e4c1d1ff5df575938c
#
_entry.id   cf6c576fd82bd1e4c1d1ff5df575938c
#
_cell.length_a   1.000
_cell.length_b   1.000
_cell.length_c   1.000
_cell.angle_alpha   90.00
_cell.angle_beta   90.00
_cell.angle_gamma   90.00
#
_symmetry.space_group_name_H-M   'P 1'
#
loop_
_entity.id
_entity.type
_entity.pdbx_description
1 polymer ?
#
loop_
_entity_poly.entity_id
_entity_poly.type
_entity_poly.pdbx_seq_one_letter_code
_entity_poly.pdbx_strand_id
1 'polypeptide(L)'
;MEFISTLLAGIPFPAPPTPEGWFAWVALLGGLAYLLAQQRAHQPAWGRREWGIFLFFLILIPATTLFIGLRLTSDSARPLPGLPADTPGSALMVFSAIPWLLGGGLLGPFGAAALGAFAGLLRGAWDSYSLFPILEFAFLGAWFSVAVRQRYRTPAYRLLRQPLVGALILIPVHTLFYVLSALFTQWGLGISAPATARLDFAASNAGIVTLAFAGEMLLGG
;
A
#
# COMPACT_ATOMS: atom_id res chain seq x y z
N MET A 1 -28.37 2.07 -7.99
CA MET A 1 -28.02 2.39 -6.58
C MET A 1 -27.82 1.15 -5.72
N GLU A 2 -28.53 0.06 -5.97
CA GLU A 2 -28.39 -1.22 -5.23
C GLU A 2 -26.99 -1.85 -5.32
N PHE A 3 -26.32 -1.73 -6.49
CA PHE A 3 -24.97 -2.26 -6.67
C PHE A 3 -23.96 -1.60 -5.73
N ILE A 4 -24.03 -0.28 -5.54
CA ILE A 4 -23.11 0.47 -4.64
C ILE A 4 -23.44 0.16 -3.18
N SER A 5 -24.71 0.03 -2.81
CA SER A 5 -25.11 -0.31 -1.44
C SER A 5 -24.70 -1.74 -1.06
N THR A 6 -24.82 -2.69 -2.01
CA THR A 6 -24.35 -4.06 -1.80
C THR A 6 -22.84 -4.14 -1.71
N LEU A 7 -22.13 -3.35 -2.51
CA LEU A 7 -20.68 -3.26 -2.52
C LEU A 7 -20.15 -2.66 -1.20
N LEU A 8 -20.82 -1.67 -0.64
CA LEU A 8 -20.43 -1.03 0.63
C LEU A 8 -20.89 -1.82 1.87
N ALA A 9 -22.03 -2.52 1.81
CA ALA A 9 -22.53 -3.30 2.94
C ALA A 9 -21.74 -4.59 3.21
N GLY A 10 -20.96 -5.05 2.22
CA GLY A 10 -20.16 -6.28 2.32
C GLY A 10 -18.67 -6.08 2.56
N ILE A 11 -18.18 -4.84 2.71
CA ILE A 11 -16.75 -4.58 2.96
C ILE A 11 -16.49 -4.61 4.47
N PRO A 12 -16.07 -5.73 5.06
CA PRO A 12 -15.55 -5.70 6.41
C PRO A 12 -14.18 -5.02 6.34
N PHE A 13 -14.05 -3.80 6.85
CA PHE A 13 -12.76 -3.29 7.29
C PHE A 13 -12.51 -3.86 8.68
N PRO A 14 -11.78 -4.96 8.85
CA PRO A 14 -11.45 -5.40 10.16
C PRO A 14 -10.50 -4.38 10.77
N ALA A 15 -11.01 -3.65 11.75
CA ALA A 15 -10.20 -2.88 12.67
C ALA A 15 -9.12 -3.81 13.25
N PRO A 16 -7.92 -3.29 13.58
CA PRO A 16 -6.94 -4.09 14.27
C PRO A 16 -7.58 -4.76 15.49
N PRO A 17 -7.56 -6.09 15.58
CA PRO A 17 -8.35 -6.80 16.60
C PRO A 17 -7.72 -6.70 18.00
N THR A 18 -6.47 -6.22 18.09
CA THR A 18 -5.72 -6.11 19.34
C THR A 18 -5.32 -4.67 19.63
N PRO A 19 -5.18 -4.28 20.91
CA PRO A 19 -4.67 -2.96 21.28
C PRO A 19 -3.29 -2.67 20.69
N GLU A 20 -2.41 -3.68 20.58
CA GLU A 20 -1.09 -3.56 19.98
C GLU A 20 -1.18 -3.19 18.48
N GLY A 21 -2.16 -3.76 17.79
CA GLY A 21 -2.43 -3.43 16.38
C GLY A 21 -2.86 -1.97 16.21
N TRP A 22 -3.70 -1.46 17.10
CA TRP A 22 -4.06 -0.05 17.10
C TRP A 22 -2.87 0.85 17.43
N PHE A 23 -2.02 0.45 18.38
CA PHE A 23 -0.80 1.19 18.68
C PHE A 23 0.14 1.24 17.49
N ALA A 24 0.35 0.11 16.78
CA ALA A 24 1.16 0.06 15.58
C ALA A 24 0.57 0.94 14.45
N TRP A 25 -0.75 0.93 14.28
CA TRP A 25 -1.44 1.75 13.28
C TRP A 25 -1.27 3.25 13.59
N VAL A 26 -1.44 3.65 14.84
CA VAL A 26 -1.24 5.05 15.29
C VAL A 26 0.24 5.46 15.16
N ALA A 27 1.18 4.56 15.45
CA ALA A 27 2.60 4.82 15.27
C ALA A 27 2.96 5.04 13.78
N LEU A 28 2.41 4.24 12.86
CA LEU A 28 2.54 4.45 11.42
C LEU A 28 1.94 5.79 10.99
N LEU A 29 0.75 6.13 11.47
CA LEU A 29 0.11 7.42 11.21
C LEU A 29 0.98 8.58 11.70
N GLY A 30 1.55 8.46 12.90
CA GLY A 30 2.48 9.44 13.46
C GLY A 30 3.75 9.60 12.62
N GLY A 31 4.33 8.49 12.17
CA GLY A 31 5.48 8.47 11.27
C GLY A 31 5.19 9.15 9.92
N LEU A 32 4.04 8.85 9.33
CA LEU A 32 3.58 9.50 8.09
C LEU A 32 3.37 11.02 8.30
N ALA A 33 2.68 11.39 9.38
CA ALA A 33 2.45 12.79 9.71
C ALA A 33 3.77 13.55 9.92
N TYR A 34 4.74 12.93 10.61
CA TYR A 34 6.07 13.51 10.80
C TYR A 34 6.81 13.70 9.46
N LEU A 35 6.83 12.67 8.59
CA LEU A 35 7.43 12.76 7.26
C LEU A 35 6.78 13.88 6.44
N LEU A 36 5.47 13.98 6.42
CA LEU A 36 4.75 15.02 5.70
C LEU A 36 5.00 16.41 6.31
N ALA A 37 5.07 16.53 7.63
CA ALA A 37 5.37 17.79 8.30
C ALA A 37 6.76 18.32 7.90
N GLN A 38 7.77 17.46 7.80
CA GLN A 38 9.10 17.85 7.29
C GLN A 38 9.06 18.37 5.84
N GLN A 39 8.14 17.85 5.04
CA GLN A 39 8.02 18.23 3.62
C GLN A 39 7.09 19.43 3.38
N ARG A 40 6.42 19.93 4.43
CA ARG A 40 5.44 21.01 4.31
C ARG A 40 6.00 22.28 3.67
N ALA A 41 7.24 22.66 4.03
CA ALA A 41 7.90 23.85 3.47
C ALA A 41 8.26 23.71 1.98
N HIS A 42 8.36 22.47 1.48
CA HIS A 42 8.74 22.16 0.11
C HIS A 42 7.54 21.79 -0.77
N GLN A 43 6.35 21.78 -0.21
CA GLN A 43 5.13 21.45 -0.95
C GLN A 43 4.76 22.60 -1.89
N PRO A 44 4.63 22.36 -3.20
CA PRO A 44 4.14 23.38 -4.12
C PRO A 44 2.69 23.75 -3.82
N ALA A 45 2.34 25.02 -3.98
CA ALA A 45 0.94 25.44 -3.93
C ALA A 45 0.15 24.79 -5.07
N TRP A 46 -0.99 24.19 -4.75
CA TRP A 46 -1.84 23.55 -5.75
C TRP A 46 -2.74 24.59 -6.41
N GLY A 47 -2.58 24.71 -7.75
CA GLY A 47 -3.48 25.45 -8.61
C GLY A 47 -4.56 24.55 -9.22
N ARG A 48 -5.32 25.08 -10.15
CA ARG A 48 -6.38 24.32 -10.85
C ARG A 48 -5.83 23.10 -11.61
N ARG A 49 -4.62 23.22 -12.14
CA ARG A 49 -3.96 22.14 -12.90
C ARG A 49 -3.64 20.95 -11.99
N GLU A 50 -3.03 21.20 -10.83
CA GLU A 50 -2.66 20.18 -9.87
C GLU A 50 -3.88 19.45 -9.30
N TRP A 51 -4.95 20.18 -9.03
CA TRP A 51 -6.23 19.58 -8.65
C TRP A 51 -6.84 18.72 -9.77
N GLY A 52 -6.76 19.15 -11.02
CA GLY A 52 -7.19 18.36 -12.18
C GLY A 52 -6.40 17.06 -12.31
N ILE A 53 -5.08 17.11 -12.16
CA ILE A 53 -4.20 15.94 -12.19
C ILE A 53 -4.52 15.00 -11.01
N PHE A 54 -4.72 15.54 -9.82
CA PHE A 54 -5.08 14.75 -8.63
C PHE A 54 -6.39 14.00 -8.83
N LEU A 55 -7.44 14.68 -9.27
CA LEU A 55 -8.74 14.06 -9.53
C LEU A 55 -8.68 13.02 -10.65
N PHE A 56 -7.90 13.27 -11.69
CA PHE A 56 -7.67 12.29 -12.76
C PHE A 56 -7.06 11.00 -12.21
N PHE A 57 -5.99 11.10 -11.43
CA PHE A 57 -5.37 9.92 -10.82
C PHE A 57 -6.27 9.26 -9.78
N LEU A 58 -7.04 10.03 -9.01
CA LEU A 58 -7.98 9.49 -8.05
C LEU A 58 -9.05 8.61 -8.72
N ILE A 59 -9.54 9.02 -9.89
CA ILE A 59 -10.49 8.23 -10.69
C ILE A 59 -9.81 7.03 -11.36
N LEU A 60 -8.54 7.18 -11.74
CA LEU A 60 -7.79 6.11 -12.40
C LEU A 60 -7.44 4.96 -11.44
N ILE A 61 -7.22 5.24 -10.14
CA ILE A 61 -6.86 4.22 -9.15
C ILE A 61 -7.86 3.06 -9.09
N PRO A 62 -9.19 3.25 -8.97
CA PRO A 62 -10.13 2.14 -8.98
C PRO A 62 -10.06 1.31 -10.26
N ALA A 63 -9.91 1.96 -11.41
CA ALA A 63 -9.83 1.28 -12.69
C ALA A 63 -8.58 0.37 -12.78
N THR A 64 -7.43 0.85 -12.33
CA THR A 64 -6.17 0.11 -12.38
C THR A 64 -6.07 -0.94 -11.27
N THR A 65 -6.71 -0.71 -10.12
CA THR A 65 -6.63 -1.60 -8.96
C THR A 65 -7.66 -2.73 -9.03
N LEU A 66 -8.88 -2.46 -9.50
CA LEU A 66 -9.98 -3.43 -9.45
C LEU A 66 -10.16 -4.24 -10.74
N PHE A 67 -9.83 -3.66 -11.89
CA PHE A 67 -10.16 -4.29 -13.19
C PHE A 67 -8.97 -5.00 -13.84
N ILE A 68 -7.74 -4.68 -13.47
CA ILE A 68 -6.54 -5.23 -14.10
C ILE A 68 -5.66 -5.88 -13.03
N GLY A 69 -5.95 -7.14 -12.73
CA GLY A 69 -5.20 -7.90 -11.75
C GLY A 69 -5.13 -9.39 -12.06
N LEU A 70 -4.03 -10.01 -11.65
CA LEU A 70 -3.82 -11.45 -11.69
C LEU A 70 -3.69 -11.94 -10.26
N ARG A 71 -4.49 -12.91 -9.85
CA ARG A 71 -4.32 -13.57 -8.55
C ARG A 71 -3.20 -14.60 -8.66
N LEU A 72 -2.22 -14.47 -7.76
CA LEU A 72 -1.18 -15.46 -7.59
C LEU A 72 -1.71 -16.50 -6.60
N THR A 73 -2.10 -17.66 -7.10
CA THR A 73 -2.51 -18.78 -6.24
C THR A 73 -1.28 -19.34 -5.53
N SER A 74 -1.32 -19.38 -4.20
CA SER A 74 -0.35 -20.11 -3.42
C SER A 74 -0.87 -21.55 -3.24
N ASP A 75 -0.19 -22.53 -3.75
CA ASP A 75 -0.50 -23.96 -3.57
C ASP A 75 -0.39 -24.42 -2.10
N SER A 76 0.14 -23.60 -1.24
CA SER A 76 0.33 -23.87 0.18
C SER A 76 -0.83 -23.41 1.07
N ALA A 77 -1.85 -22.76 0.52
CA ALA A 77 -3.00 -22.31 1.28
C ALA A 77 -3.89 -23.49 1.68
N ARG A 78 -3.49 -24.26 2.69
CA ARG A 78 -4.45 -25.08 3.44
C ARG A 78 -5.46 -24.12 4.06
N PRO A 79 -6.78 -24.35 3.88
CA PRO A 79 -7.77 -23.55 4.55
C PRO A 79 -7.51 -23.62 6.06
N LEU A 80 -7.20 -22.49 6.65
CA LEU A 80 -7.04 -22.41 8.11
C LEU A 80 -8.42 -22.52 8.75
N PRO A 81 -8.56 -23.29 9.85
CA PRO A 81 -9.84 -23.43 10.52
C PRO A 81 -10.44 -22.07 10.86
N GLY A 82 -11.66 -21.81 10.40
CA GLY A 82 -12.39 -20.57 10.66
C GLY A 82 -12.24 -19.48 9.60
N LEU A 83 -11.50 -19.73 8.52
CA LEU A 83 -11.44 -18.83 7.37
C LEU A 83 -12.41 -19.27 6.26
N PRO A 84 -12.96 -18.33 5.49
CA PRO A 84 -13.66 -18.66 4.26
C PRO A 84 -12.75 -19.51 3.35
N ALA A 85 -13.29 -20.51 2.69
CA ALA A 85 -12.57 -21.44 1.81
C ALA A 85 -11.81 -20.72 0.66
N ASP A 86 -12.20 -19.49 0.36
CA ASP A 86 -11.62 -18.64 -0.68
C ASP A 86 -10.81 -17.48 -0.05
N THR A 87 -9.77 -17.79 0.71
CA THR A 87 -8.78 -16.75 1.01
C THR A 87 -8.11 -16.34 -0.30
N PRO A 88 -8.35 -15.13 -0.79
CA PRO A 88 -7.73 -14.68 -2.01
C PRO A 88 -6.21 -14.62 -1.77
N GLY A 89 -5.45 -15.39 -2.54
CA GLY A 89 -4.00 -15.24 -2.57
C GLY A 89 -3.61 -13.83 -3.02
N SER A 90 -2.38 -13.42 -2.71
CA SER A 90 -1.86 -12.11 -3.11
C SER A 90 -2.14 -11.81 -4.57
N ALA A 91 -2.73 -10.67 -4.85
CA ALA A 91 -3.05 -10.25 -6.22
C ALA A 91 -1.96 -9.34 -6.77
N LEU A 92 -1.50 -9.63 -7.99
CA LEU A 92 -0.69 -8.72 -8.79
C LEU A 92 -1.64 -7.76 -9.53
N MET A 93 -1.70 -6.52 -9.10
CA MET A 93 -2.51 -5.46 -9.72
C MET A 93 -1.64 -4.68 -10.69
N VAL A 94 -1.64 -5.10 -11.96
CA VAL A 94 -0.63 -4.76 -12.99
C VAL A 94 -0.31 -3.27 -13.09
N PHE A 95 -1.30 -2.39 -13.00
CA PHE A 95 -1.10 -0.94 -13.16
C PHE A 95 -1.47 -0.12 -11.92
N SER A 96 -1.66 -0.77 -10.78
CA SER A 96 -2.11 -0.11 -9.54
C SER A 96 -1.13 0.93 -9.02
N ALA A 97 0.16 0.76 -9.31
CA ALA A 97 1.22 1.65 -8.88
C ALA A 97 1.30 2.95 -9.69
N ILE A 98 0.94 2.92 -10.99
CA ILE A 98 1.10 4.06 -11.91
C ILE A 98 0.49 5.36 -11.36
N PRO A 99 -0.77 5.41 -10.90
CA PRO A 99 -1.38 6.68 -10.52
C PRO A 99 -0.68 7.37 -9.35
N TRP A 100 -0.30 6.62 -8.32
CA TRP A 100 0.31 7.23 -7.14
C TRP A 100 1.82 7.46 -7.31
N LEU A 101 2.54 6.68 -8.15
CA LEU A 101 3.92 6.95 -8.54
C LEU A 101 4.00 8.23 -9.40
N LEU A 102 3.22 8.32 -10.46
CA LEU A 102 3.15 9.54 -11.29
C LEU A 102 2.67 10.75 -10.48
N GLY A 103 1.65 10.54 -9.64
CA GLY A 103 1.20 11.54 -8.69
C GLY A 103 2.32 12.04 -7.78
N GLY A 104 3.19 11.14 -7.32
CA GLY A 104 4.37 11.47 -6.51
C GLY A 104 5.35 12.38 -7.21
N GLY A 105 5.62 12.13 -8.48
CA GLY A 105 6.46 12.99 -9.30
C GLY A 105 5.86 14.38 -9.58
N LEU A 106 4.56 14.44 -9.83
CA LEU A 106 3.86 15.65 -10.29
C LEU A 106 3.31 16.50 -9.14
N LEU A 107 2.64 15.90 -8.15
CA LEU A 107 1.87 16.60 -7.12
C LEU A 107 2.66 16.83 -5.81
N GLY A 108 3.75 16.11 -5.63
CA GLY A 108 4.54 16.18 -4.40
C GLY A 108 4.08 15.20 -3.31
N PRO A 109 4.76 15.21 -2.13
CA PRO A 109 4.59 14.18 -1.11
C PRO A 109 3.16 14.06 -0.56
N PHE A 110 2.44 15.17 -0.40
CA PHE A 110 1.06 15.17 0.09
C PHE A 110 0.10 14.54 -0.91
N GLY A 111 0.22 14.90 -2.20
CA GLY A 111 -0.60 14.31 -3.26
C GLY A 111 -0.32 12.82 -3.42
N ALA A 112 0.95 12.44 -3.39
CA ALA A 112 1.36 11.04 -3.43
C ALA A 112 0.85 10.23 -2.24
N ALA A 113 0.92 10.79 -1.03
CA ALA A 113 0.38 10.15 0.18
C ALA A 113 -1.14 9.96 0.07
N ALA A 114 -1.88 10.97 -0.39
CA ALA A 114 -3.32 10.87 -0.54
C ALA A 114 -3.74 9.84 -1.61
N LEU A 115 -3.06 9.83 -2.77
CA LEU A 115 -3.30 8.82 -3.82
C LEU A 115 -2.88 7.42 -3.36
N GLY A 116 -1.75 7.30 -2.67
CA GLY A 116 -1.31 6.05 -2.06
C GLY A 116 -2.30 5.54 -1.01
N ALA A 117 -2.78 6.42 -0.12
CA ALA A 117 -3.81 6.07 0.86
C ALA A 117 -5.07 5.53 0.20
N PHE A 118 -5.51 6.14 -0.90
CA PHE A 118 -6.69 5.69 -1.63
C PHE A 118 -6.45 4.34 -2.34
N ALA A 119 -5.28 4.14 -2.95
CA ALA A 119 -4.90 2.85 -3.50
C ALA A 119 -4.82 1.77 -2.41
N GLY A 120 -4.24 2.10 -1.26
CA GLY A 120 -4.18 1.23 -0.08
C GLY A 120 -5.56 0.92 0.51
N LEU A 121 -6.48 1.88 0.49
CA LEU A 121 -7.88 1.68 0.89
C LEU A 121 -8.55 0.61 0.03
N LEU A 122 -8.43 0.72 -1.29
CA LEU A 122 -9.00 -0.27 -2.20
C LEU A 122 -8.33 -1.64 -2.02
N ARG A 123 -7.00 -1.67 -1.86
CA ARG A 123 -6.28 -2.92 -1.60
C ARG A 123 -6.69 -3.53 -0.26
N GLY A 124 -6.84 -2.71 0.77
CA GLY A 124 -7.35 -3.12 2.07
C GLY A 124 -8.76 -3.70 2.01
N ALA A 125 -9.61 -3.17 1.14
CA ALA A 125 -10.98 -3.62 0.97
C ALA A 125 -11.11 -4.94 0.20
N TRP A 126 -10.27 -5.19 -0.82
CA TRP A 126 -10.44 -6.29 -1.76
C TRP A 126 -9.36 -7.37 -1.70
N ASP A 127 -8.16 -7.06 -1.20
CA ASP A 127 -7.02 -7.99 -1.18
C ASP A 127 -6.65 -8.39 0.24
N SER A 128 -6.31 -7.44 1.09
CA SER A 128 -5.76 -7.73 2.41
C SER A 128 -6.77 -7.71 3.56
N TYR A 129 -7.96 -7.20 3.36
CA TYR A 129 -8.99 -7.02 4.41
C TYR A 129 -8.44 -6.40 5.70
N SER A 130 -7.58 -5.39 5.56
CA SER A 130 -6.87 -4.74 6.65
C SER A 130 -6.84 -3.22 6.47
N LEU A 131 -6.74 -2.48 7.58
CA LEU A 131 -6.57 -1.02 7.56
C LEU A 131 -5.10 -0.60 7.33
N PHE A 132 -4.15 -1.50 7.50
CA PHE A 132 -2.73 -1.18 7.37
C PHE A 132 -2.32 -0.67 5.98
N PRO A 133 -2.77 -1.27 4.86
CA PRO A 133 -2.40 -0.82 3.53
C PRO A 133 -2.70 0.65 3.24
N ILE A 134 -3.70 1.24 3.89
CA ILE A 134 -4.02 2.66 3.74
C ILE A 134 -2.80 3.52 4.11
N LEU A 135 -2.19 3.24 5.26
CA LEU A 135 -1.02 3.98 5.75
C LEU A 135 0.27 3.53 5.07
N GLU A 136 0.40 2.24 4.78
CA GLU A 136 1.57 1.70 4.08
C GLU A 136 1.74 2.34 2.71
N PHE A 137 0.70 2.32 1.88
CA PHE A 137 0.75 2.93 0.54
C PHE A 137 0.84 4.45 0.59
N ALA A 138 0.21 5.11 1.59
CA ALA A 138 0.41 6.54 1.81
C ALA A 138 1.88 6.85 2.11
N PHE A 139 2.53 6.03 2.94
CA PHE A 139 3.93 6.17 3.30
C PHE A 139 4.85 5.92 2.09
N LEU A 140 4.60 4.84 1.34
CA LEU A 140 5.35 4.51 0.13
C LEU A 140 5.24 5.63 -0.91
N GLY A 141 4.04 6.17 -1.14
CA GLY A 141 3.81 7.28 -2.06
C GLY A 141 4.55 8.55 -1.63
N ALA A 142 4.43 8.93 -0.36
CA ALA A 142 5.14 10.07 0.19
C ALA A 142 6.65 9.90 0.05
N TRP A 143 7.19 8.74 0.43
CA TRP A 143 8.63 8.46 0.35
C TRP A 143 9.14 8.45 -1.08
N PHE A 144 8.42 7.79 -2.00
CA PHE A 144 8.74 7.84 -3.43
C PHE A 144 8.84 9.29 -3.93
N SER A 145 7.84 10.12 -3.62
CA SER A 145 7.83 11.52 -4.03
C SER A 145 9.03 12.28 -3.48
N VAL A 146 9.39 12.07 -2.20
CA VAL A 146 10.59 12.67 -1.61
C VAL A 146 11.85 12.19 -2.33
N ALA A 147 11.96 10.89 -2.61
CA ALA A 147 13.12 10.31 -3.29
C ALA A 147 13.34 10.90 -4.69
N VAL A 148 12.27 10.97 -5.50
CA VAL A 148 12.36 11.44 -6.89
C VAL A 148 12.55 12.96 -6.98
N ARG A 149 11.97 13.72 -6.05
CA ARG A 149 11.97 15.21 -6.08
C ARG A 149 13.15 15.86 -5.35
N GLN A 150 13.97 15.07 -4.67
CA GLN A 150 15.11 15.61 -3.93
C GLN A 150 16.12 16.36 -4.83
N ARG A 151 16.79 17.38 -4.27
CA ARG A 151 17.69 18.28 -5.00
C ARG A 151 19.16 17.99 -4.75
N TYR A 152 19.52 17.00 -3.94
CA TYR A 152 20.91 16.69 -3.63
C TYR A 152 21.67 16.18 -4.86
N ARG A 153 22.96 16.56 -4.99
CA ARG A 153 23.78 16.31 -6.19
C ARG A 153 24.70 15.09 -6.08
N THR A 154 24.67 14.36 -4.98
CA THR A 154 25.52 13.17 -4.81
C THR A 154 25.12 12.04 -5.77
N PRO A 155 26.05 11.13 -6.15
CA PRO A 155 25.76 10.03 -7.07
C PRO A 155 24.58 9.16 -6.63
N ALA A 156 24.50 8.81 -5.34
CA ALA A 156 23.41 8.01 -4.78
C ALA A 156 22.04 8.68 -4.99
N TYR A 157 21.97 9.99 -4.76
CA TYR A 157 20.74 10.73 -4.95
C TYR A 157 20.37 10.95 -6.43
N ARG A 158 21.36 10.92 -7.32
CA ARG A 158 21.09 10.94 -8.77
C ARG A 158 20.39 9.68 -9.23
N LEU A 159 20.77 8.51 -8.70
CA LEU A 159 20.09 7.24 -8.96
C LEU A 159 18.65 7.24 -8.43
N LEU A 160 18.43 7.74 -7.21
CA LEU A 160 17.09 7.82 -6.61
C LEU A 160 16.09 8.70 -7.38
N ARG A 161 16.59 9.65 -8.18
CA ARG A 161 15.74 10.48 -9.06
C ARG A 161 15.19 9.71 -10.26
N GLN A 162 15.78 8.58 -10.62
CA GLN A 162 15.22 7.73 -11.67
C GLN A 162 13.97 7.05 -11.12
N PRO A 163 12.79 7.25 -11.75
CA PRO A 163 11.53 6.72 -11.22
C PRO A 163 11.58 5.22 -10.98
N LEU A 164 12.17 4.47 -11.92
CA LEU A 164 12.33 3.03 -11.78
C LEU A 164 13.16 2.63 -10.55
N VAL A 165 14.30 3.31 -10.31
CA VAL A 165 15.14 3.03 -9.14
C VAL A 165 14.42 3.40 -7.85
N GLY A 166 13.73 4.55 -7.85
CA GLY A 166 12.88 4.98 -6.74
C GLY A 166 11.78 3.95 -6.43
N ALA A 167 11.12 3.41 -7.46
CA ALA A 167 10.10 2.38 -7.32
C ALA A 167 10.69 1.06 -6.79
N LEU A 168 11.83 0.61 -7.32
CA LEU A 168 12.48 -0.64 -6.88
C LEU A 168 12.90 -0.61 -5.40
N ILE A 169 13.31 0.55 -4.88
CA ILE A 169 13.67 0.69 -3.46
C ILE A 169 12.44 0.56 -2.54
N LEU A 170 11.24 0.81 -3.05
CA LEU A 170 10.02 0.61 -2.26
C LEU A 170 9.71 -0.87 -2.02
N ILE A 171 10.24 -1.79 -2.83
CA ILE A 171 9.97 -3.23 -2.70
C ILE A 171 10.37 -3.77 -1.31
N PRO A 172 11.62 -3.64 -0.85
CA PRO A 172 11.99 -4.11 0.48
C PRO A 172 11.26 -3.36 1.60
N VAL A 173 10.92 -2.10 1.39
CA VAL A 173 10.15 -1.31 2.36
C VAL A 173 8.72 -1.84 2.50
N HIS A 174 8.06 -2.11 1.37
CA HIS A 174 6.74 -2.72 1.38
C HIS A 174 6.75 -4.11 2.03
N THR A 175 7.76 -4.93 1.71
CA THR A 175 7.92 -6.25 2.35
C THR A 175 8.05 -6.13 3.86
N LEU A 176 8.83 -5.16 4.34
CA LEU A 176 8.95 -4.90 5.77
C LEU A 176 7.62 -4.47 6.38
N PHE A 177 6.88 -3.56 5.74
CA PHE A 177 5.55 -3.17 6.19
C PHE A 177 4.59 -4.36 6.24
N TYR A 178 4.58 -5.19 5.20
CA TYR A 178 3.76 -6.39 5.17
C TYR A 178 4.05 -7.34 6.35
N VAL A 179 5.32 -7.64 6.61
CA VAL A 179 5.70 -8.51 7.74
C VAL A 179 5.31 -7.89 9.08
N LEU A 180 5.53 -6.58 9.25
CA LEU A 180 5.15 -5.87 10.47
C LEU A 180 3.64 -5.82 10.65
N SER A 181 2.87 -5.50 9.61
CA SER A 181 1.41 -5.44 9.69
C SER A 181 0.80 -6.81 9.94
N ALA A 182 1.36 -7.87 9.35
CA ALA A 182 0.91 -9.24 9.57
C ALA A 182 1.05 -9.69 11.04
N LEU A 183 1.98 -9.14 11.80
CA LEU A 183 2.08 -9.40 13.24
C LEU A 183 0.88 -8.88 14.04
N PHE A 184 0.23 -7.83 13.54
CA PHE A 184 -0.88 -7.13 14.20
C PHE A 184 -2.24 -7.40 13.56
N THR A 185 -2.26 -8.02 12.37
CA THR A 185 -3.47 -8.48 11.71
C THR A 185 -3.66 -9.96 12.00
N GLN A 186 -4.86 -10.36 12.40
CA GLN A 186 -5.15 -11.77 12.71
C GLN A 186 -5.51 -12.57 11.45
N TRP A 187 -4.87 -12.29 10.35
CA TRP A 187 -5.10 -12.98 9.10
C TRP A 187 -4.89 -14.48 9.27
N GLY A 188 -5.98 -15.21 9.18
CA GLY A 188 -5.97 -16.65 9.08
C GLY A 188 -5.61 -17.44 10.32
N LEU A 189 -5.05 -16.84 11.31
CA LEU A 189 -4.73 -17.45 12.57
C LEU A 189 -5.69 -16.89 13.61
N GLY A 190 -6.51 -17.70 14.26
CA GLY A 190 -7.48 -17.21 15.25
C GLY A 190 -6.88 -16.19 16.26
N ILE A 191 -7.75 -15.48 16.97
CA ILE A 191 -7.42 -14.40 17.93
C ILE A 191 -6.30 -14.78 18.94
N SER A 192 -6.09 -16.05 19.18
CA SER A 192 -5.16 -16.62 20.15
C SER A 192 -3.82 -17.09 19.60
N ALA A 193 -3.54 -16.88 18.29
CA ALA A 193 -2.28 -17.35 17.72
C ALA A 193 -1.07 -16.62 18.33
N PRO A 194 -0.03 -17.35 18.77
CA PRO A 194 1.18 -16.73 19.31
C PRO A 194 1.91 -15.90 18.26
N ALA A 195 2.65 -14.89 18.69
CA ALA A 195 3.40 -13.98 17.80
C ALA A 195 4.36 -14.73 16.85
N THR A 196 4.94 -15.84 17.32
CA THR A 196 5.80 -16.72 16.51
C THR A 196 5.07 -17.33 15.32
N ALA A 197 3.85 -17.83 15.52
CA ALA A 197 3.05 -18.40 14.44
C ALA A 197 2.60 -17.32 13.42
N ARG A 198 2.31 -16.10 13.90
CA ARG A 198 2.00 -14.97 13.03
C ARG A 198 3.22 -14.53 12.20
N LEU A 199 4.41 -14.54 12.81
CA LEU A 199 5.65 -14.24 12.11
C LEU A 199 5.99 -15.30 11.07
N ASP A 200 5.84 -16.57 11.40
CA ASP A 200 6.07 -17.69 10.48
C ASP A 200 5.12 -17.62 9.27
N PHE A 201 3.85 -17.34 9.51
CA PHE A 201 2.87 -17.09 8.44
C PHE A 201 3.26 -15.89 7.57
N ALA A 202 3.65 -14.76 8.17
CA ALA A 202 4.09 -13.58 7.44
C ALA A 202 5.34 -13.87 6.60
N ALA A 203 6.32 -14.57 7.18
CA ALA A 203 7.56 -14.90 6.49
C ALA A 203 7.33 -15.88 5.32
N SER A 204 6.48 -16.88 5.48
CA SER A 204 6.16 -17.85 4.44
C SER A 204 5.44 -17.19 3.22
N ASN A 205 4.64 -16.16 3.45
CA ASN A 205 3.93 -15.43 2.39
C ASN A 205 4.70 -14.22 1.85
N ALA A 206 5.73 -13.75 2.56
CA ALA A 206 6.47 -12.54 2.18
C ALA A 206 7.07 -12.61 0.76
N GLY A 207 7.53 -13.79 0.34
CA GLY A 207 8.08 -14.00 -1.00
C GLY A 207 7.08 -13.71 -2.12
N ILE A 208 5.86 -14.23 -2.03
CA ILE A 208 4.81 -14.05 -3.03
C ILE A 208 4.33 -12.59 -3.04
N VAL A 209 4.13 -12.00 -1.86
CA VAL A 209 3.74 -10.58 -1.72
C VAL A 209 4.81 -9.66 -2.31
N THR A 210 6.08 -9.96 -2.05
CA THR A 210 7.21 -9.20 -2.60
C THR A 210 7.28 -9.30 -4.11
N LEU A 211 7.08 -10.49 -4.68
CA LEU A 211 7.08 -10.69 -6.12
C LEU A 211 5.90 -9.98 -6.80
N ALA A 212 4.70 -10.04 -6.20
CA ALA A 212 3.53 -9.31 -6.70
C ALA A 212 3.81 -7.80 -6.73
N PHE A 213 4.30 -7.26 -5.62
CA PHE A 213 4.60 -5.83 -5.52
C PHE A 213 5.77 -5.42 -6.43
N ALA A 214 6.80 -6.27 -6.58
CA ALA A 214 7.90 -6.03 -7.53
C ALA A 214 7.39 -5.95 -8.97
N GLY A 215 6.49 -6.84 -9.36
CA GLY A 215 5.82 -6.78 -10.67
C GLY A 215 5.07 -5.47 -10.88
N GLU A 216 4.32 -5.02 -9.87
CA GLU A 216 3.60 -3.74 -9.91
C GLU A 216 4.56 -2.55 -10.06
N MET A 217 5.69 -2.56 -9.34
CA MET A 217 6.70 -1.50 -9.42
C MET A 217 7.43 -1.48 -10.76
N LEU A 218 7.73 -2.63 -11.33
CA LEU A 218 8.38 -2.74 -12.64
C LEU A 218 7.47 -2.28 -13.80
N LEU A 219 6.16 -2.50 -13.67
CA LEU A 219 5.19 -2.11 -14.69
C LEU A 219 4.70 -0.66 -14.51
N GLY A 220 4.83 -0.10 -13.31
CA GLY A 220 4.38 1.25 -12.97
C GLY A 220 5.48 2.30 -12.87
N GLY A 221 6.75 1.90 -12.69
CA GLY A 221 7.92 2.79 -12.58
C GLY A 221 8.67 2.91 -13.88
#